data_5ae621dc904966e06b6d370e5b926fd8
#
_entry.id   5ae621dc904966e06b6d370e5b926fd8
#
_cell.length_a   1.000
_cell.length_b   1.000
_cell.length_c   1.000
_cell.angle_alpha   90.00
_cell.angle_beta   90.00
_cell.angle_gamma   90.00
#
_symmetry.space_group_name_H-M   'P 1'
#
loop_
_entity.id
_entity.type
_entity.pdbx_description
1 polymer ?
#
loop_
_entity_poly.entity_id
_entity_poly.type
_entity_poly.pdbx_seq_one_letter_code
_entity_poly.pdbx_strand_id
1 'polypeptide(L)'
;MILAVLANDLQKEEIAVSPFFRKHEVLFSENLSLWSNHIADAFMDLCFENSPERIEILSKLLPKPVFVHSVTDTLERIHPNLIRMNGWPGFLKGNCLEASANEEIKIKAGQLLGDDLVFVQDSPGFVSARILAMIINEAYFTWEAGTSTKEEIDIAMKLGTGYPYGPFEWGQKIGLNRIAELLKRLSIDDPVYEVAASLISVANAEG
;
A
#
# COMPACT_ATOMS: atom_id res chain seq x y z
N MET A 1 13.88 17.11 -5.77
CA MET A 1 14.61 15.85 -5.98
C MET A 1 13.97 15.08 -7.12
N ILE A 2 14.71 14.15 -7.71
CA ILE A 2 14.23 13.28 -8.81
C ILE A 2 13.86 11.92 -8.25
N LEU A 3 12.60 11.51 -8.45
CA LEU A 3 12.06 10.19 -8.08
C LEU A 3 11.86 9.35 -9.35
N ALA A 4 12.56 8.23 -9.48
CA ALA A 4 12.26 7.24 -10.52
C ALA A 4 11.16 6.30 -10.00
N VAL A 5 10.03 6.22 -10.69
CA VAL A 5 8.85 5.49 -10.23
C VAL A 5 8.40 4.47 -11.27
N LEU A 6 8.25 3.23 -10.85
CA LEU A 6 7.56 2.18 -11.59
C LEU A 6 6.13 2.06 -11.04
N ALA A 7 5.14 2.35 -11.86
CA ALA A 7 3.75 2.41 -11.47
C ALA A 7 2.83 1.97 -12.62
N ASN A 8 1.69 1.37 -12.28
CA ASN A 8 0.60 1.15 -13.23
C ASN A 8 -0.19 2.46 -13.50
N ASP A 9 -1.11 2.43 -14.46
CA ASP A 9 -1.80 3.64 -14.89
C ASP A 9 -2.67 4.27 -13.79
N LEU A 10 -3.36 3.47 -12.97
CA LEU A 10 -4.13 3.98 -11.83
C LEU A 10 -3.24 4.67 -10.78
N GLN A 11 -2.07 4.10 -10.51
CA GLN A 11 -1.09 4.69 -9.59
C GLN A 11 -0.51 6.00 -10.17
N LYS A 12 -0.25 6.06 -11.49
CA LYS A 12 0.20 7.29 -12.15
C LYS A 12 -0.84 8.43 -12.03
N GLU A 13 -2.13 8.11 -12.20
CA GLU A 13 -3.22 9.08 -12.00
C GLU A 13 -3.25 9.62 -10.57
N GLU A 14 -3.09 8.76 -9.56
CA GLU A 14 -3.04 9.20 -8.16
C GLU A 14 -1.81 10.06 -7.85
N ILE A 15 -0.65 9.68 -8.38
CA ILE A 15 0.61 10.43 -8.26
C ILE A 15 0.47 11.84 -8.87
N ALA A 16 -0.17 11.95 -10.02
CA ALA A 16 -0.34 13.23 -10.72
C ALA A 16 -1.13 14.28 -9.91
N VAL A 17 -2.04 13.83 -9.04
CA VAL A 17 -2.86 14.72 -8.20
C VAL A 17 -2.34 14.85 -6.76
N SER A 18 -1.35 14.05 -6.38
CA SER A 18 -0.81 13.96 -5.01
C SER A 18 -0.01 15.19 -4.61
N PRO A 19 -0.34 15.87 -3.50
CA PRO A 19 0.48 16.96 -2.98
C PRO A 19 1.90 16.52 -2.58
N PHE A 20 2.08 15.26 -2.15
CA PHE A 20 3.39 14.69 -1.87
C PHE A 20 4.27 14.68 -3.13
N PHE A 21 3.80 14.05 -4.19
CA PHE A 21 4.58 13.87 -5.41
C PHE A 21 4.82 15.18 -6.18
N ARG A 22 3.92 16.16 -6.09
CA ARG A 22 4.08 17.49 -6.71
C ARG A 22 5.29 18.29 -6.23
N LYS A 23 5.88 17.93 -5.08
CA LYS A 23 7.11 18.54 -4.53
C LYS A 23 8.38 18.01 -5.20
N HIS A 24 8.25 17.00 -6.07
CA HIS A 24 9.35 16.25 -6.65
C HIS A 24 9.22 16.18 -8.17
N GLU A 25 10.35 16.00 -8.85
CA GLU A 25 10.36 15.61 -10.25
C GLU A 25 10.16 14.10 -10.33
N VAL A 26 9.05 13.65 -10.94
CA VAL A 26 8.71 12.23 -11.04
C VAL A 26 9.04 11.73 -12.45
N LEU A 27 9.94 10.77 -12.55
CA LEU A 27 10.31 10.09 -13.79
C LEU A 27 9.68 8.69 -13.78
N PHE A 28 8.67 8.48 -14.61
CA PHE A 28 8.08 7.15 -14.75
C PHE A 28 8.95 6.25 -15.59
N SER A 29 9.20 5.04 -15.10
CA SER A 29 9.91 3.98 -15.81
C SER A 29 8.94 2.90 -16.26
N GLU A 30 9.21 2.30 -17.42
CA GLU A 30 8.44 1.17 -17.92
C GLU A 30 8.87 -0.16 -17.30
N ASN A 31 10.15 -0.25 -16.90
CA ASN A 31 10.70 -1.44 -16.25
C ASN A 31 11.93 -1.10 -15.36
N LEU A 32 12.26 -2.01 -14.45
CA LEU A 32 13.37 -1.86 -13.50
C LEU A 32 14.75 -1.88 -14.15
N SER A 33 14.92 -2.52 -15.29
CA SER A 33 16.24 -2.64 -15.96
C SER A 33 16.81 -1.30 -16.39
N LEU A 34 15.96 -0.30 -16.57
CA LEU A 34 16.36 1.06 -16.93
C LEU A 34 16.90 1.86 -15.75
N TRP A 35 16.62 1.44 -14.51
CA TRP A 35 16.94 2.22 -13.32
C TRP A 35 18.44 2.36 -13.05
N SER A 36 19.25 1.40 -13.44
CA SER A 36 20.71 1.51 -13.33
C SER A 36 21.30 2.69 -14.11
N ASN A 37 20.58 3.19 -15.12
CA ASN A 37 21.00 4.30 -15.97
C ASN A 37 20.32 5.63 -15.60
N HIS A 38 19.37 5.62 -14.66
CA HIS A 38 18.65 6.83 -14.28
C HIS A 38 19.44 7.66 -13.27
N ILE A 39 19.53 8.96 -13.54
CA ILE A 39 19.98 9.95 -12.57
C ILE A 39 18.77 10.28 -11.69
N ALA A 40 18.56 9.49 -10.63
CA ALA A 40 17.50 9.71 -9.66
C ALA A 40 18.08 9.76 -8.23
N ASP A 41 17.44 10.51 -7.36
CA ASP A 41 17.81 10.62 -5.94
C ASP A 41 17.23 9.45 -5.13
N ALA A 42 16.04 8.97 -5.53
CA ALA A 42 15.38 7.80 -4.94
C ALA A 42 14.56 7.04 -5.99
N PHE A 43 14.19 5.80 -5.66
CA PHE A 43 13.46 4.88 -6.53
C PHE A 43 12.21 4.36 -5.82
N MET A 44 11.08 4.24 -6.52
CA MET A 44 9.82 3.72 -6.01
C MET A 44 9.26 2.64 -6.92
N ASP A 45 9.23 1.40 -6.42
CA ASP A 45 8.60 0.29 -7.11
C ASP A 45 7.20 0.05 -6.54
N LEU A 46 6.20 0.63 -7.20
CA LEU A 46 4.78 0.49 -6.81
C LEU A 46 4.13 -0.77 -7.40
N CYS A 47 4.82 -1.44 -8.32
CA CYS A 47 4.43 -2.73 -8.89
C CYS A 47 5.25 -3.88 -8.30
N PHE A 48 5.78 -3.71 -7.10
CA PHE A 48 6.68 -4.67 -6.46
C PHE A 48 6.00 -6.04 -6.26
N GLU A 49 6.74 -7.06 -6.65
CA GLU A 49 6.46 -8.46 -6.34
C GLU A 49 7.65 -9.02 -5.58
N ASN A 50 7.39 -9.70 -4.48
CA ASN A 50 8.44 -10.24 -3.61
C ASN A 50 9.07 -11.48 -4.26
N SER A 51 10.03 -11.26 -5.15
CA SER A 51 10.83 -12.31 -5.79
C SER A 51 12.33 -12.06 -5.60
N PRO A 52 13.15 -13.11 -5.53
CA PRO A 52 14.61 -12.98 -5.39
C PRO A 52 15.24 -12.14 -6.48
N GLU A 53 14.80 -12.30 -7.73
CA GLU A 53 15.31 -11.58 -8.89
C GLU A 53 15.02 -10.08 -8.79
N ARG A 54 13.81 -9.73 -8.36
CA ARG A 54 13.39 -8.32 -8.19
C ARG A 54 14.14 -7.65 -7.06
N ILE A 55 14.30 -8.34 -5.94
CA ILE A 55 15.10 -7.88 -4.80
C ILE A 55 16.56 -7.66 -5.20
N GLU A 56 17.16 -8.58 -5.96
CA GLU A 56 18.53 -8.44 -6.46
C GLU A 56 18.71 -7.18 -7.31
N ILE A 57 17.77 -6.90 -8.23
CA ILE A 57 17.81 -5.68 -9.07
C ILE A 57 17.73 -4.43 -8.20
N LEU A 58 16.78 -4.38 -7.26
CA LEU A 58 16.57 -3.23 -6.38
C LEU A 58 17.76 -3.00 -5.44
N SER A 59 18.38 -4.07 -4.95
CA SER A 59 19.55 -3.99 -4.07
C SER A 59 20.77 -3.36 -4.72
N LYS A 60 20.89 -3.42 -6.06
CA LYS A 60 21.98 -2.77 -6.80
C LYS A 60 21.87 -1.24 -6.81
N LEU A 61 20.71 -0.69 -6.44
CA LEU A 61 20.48 0.76 -6.36
C LEU A 61 20.92 1.36 -5.01
N LEU A 62 21.13 0.50 -4.00
CA LEU A 62 21.64 0.95 -2.70
C LEU A 62 23.03 1.61 -2.86
N PRO A 63 23.37 2.62 -2.05
CA PRO A 63 22.68 3.08 -0.83
C PRO A 63 21.63 4.18 -1.04
N LYS A 64 21.15 4.43 -2.26
CA LYS A 64 20.03 5.37 -2.48
C LYS A 64 18.74 4.80 -1.88
N PRO A 65 17.81 5.65 -1.41
CA PRO A 65 16.50 5.19 -0.94
C PRO A 65 15.73 4.43 -2.03
N VAL A 66 15.32 3.22 -1.72
CA VAL A 66 14.54 2.36 -2.63
C VAL A 66 13.26 1.95 -1.90
N PHE A 67 12.14 2.47 -2.40
CA PHE A 67 10.81 2.20 -1.86
C PHE A 67 10.17 1.05 -2.63
N VAL A 68 9.49 0.17 -1.89
CA VAL A 68 8.70 -0.93 -2.47
C VAL A 68 7.29 -0.93 -1.89
N HIS A 69 6.30 -1.03 -2.77
CA HIS A 69 4.92 -1.25 -2.35
C HIS A 69 4.76 -2.68 -1.85
N SER A 70 4.73 -2.85 -0.54
CA SER A 70 4.44 -4.14 0.09
C SER A 70 3.67 -3.94 1.38
N VAL A 71 2.38 -4.29 1.38
CA VAL A 71 1.50 -4.11 2.54
C VAL A 71 1.53 -5.34 3.44
N THR A 72 1.56 -6.53 2.88
CA THR A 72 1.45 -7.80 3.63
C THR A 72 2.79 -8.28 4.17
N ASP A 73 3.86 -8.25 3.33
CA ASP A 73 5.19 -8.69 3.75
C ASP A 73 5.96 -7.60 4.48
N THR A 74 6.71 -7.99 5.50
CA THR A 74 7.62 -7.14 6.29
C THR A 74 9.02 -7.09 5.68
N LEU A 75 9.87 -6.15 6.13
CA LEU A 75 11.26 -6.03 5.69
C LEU A 75 12.09 -7.30 5.95
N GLU A 76 11.77 -8.03 7.02
CA GLU A 76 12.39 -9.33 7.32
C GLU A 76 12.20 -10.35 6.18
N ARG A 77 11.02 -10.30 5.53
CA ARG A 77 10.69 -11.21 4.41
C ARG A 77 11.16 -10.68 3.06
N ILE A 78 11.44 -9.40 2.94
CA ILE A 78 11.85 -8.74 1.70
C ILE A 78 13.36 -8.50 1.73
N HIS A 79 13.76 -7.39 2.32
CA HIS A 79 15.16 -7.00 2.44
C HIS A 79 15.31 -5.86 3.47
N PRO A 80 16.23 -5.96 4.46
CA PRO A 80 16.31 -5.02 5.58
C PRO A 80 16.70 -3.59 5.19
N ASN A 81 17.29 -3.39 4.01
CA ASN A 81 17.77 -2.09 3.54
C ASN A 81 16.86 -1.45 2.48
N LEU A 82 15.69 -2.02 2.21
CA LEU A 82 14.65 -1.37 1.42
C LEU A 82 13.70 -0.59 2.34
N ILE A 83 12.87 0.25 1.73
CA ILE A 83 11.82 1.00 2.43
C ILE A 83 10.48 0.44 1.95
N ARG A 84 9.70 -0.11 2.86
CA ARG A 84 8.33 -0.50 2.57
C ARG A 84 7.42 0.71 2.59
N MET A 85 6.43 0.74 1.72
CA MET A 85 5.41 1.77 1.71
C MET A 85 4.02 1.22 1.38
N ASN A 86 2.99 1.91 1.84
CA ASN A 86 1.61 1.63 1.46
C ASN A 86 1.27 2.32 0.14
N GLY A 87 1.26 1.56 -0.94
CA GLY A 87 0.87 2.02 -2.29
C GLY A 87 -0.47 1.45 -2.75
N TRP A 88 -1.37 1.06 -1.85
CA TRP A 88 -2.72 0.66 -2.23
C TRP A 88 -3.46 1.81 -2.94
N PRO A 89 -4.34 1.49 -3.91
CA PRO A 89 -5.19 2.49 -4.55
C PRO A 89 -5.94 3.36 -3.53
N GLY A 90 -5.88 4.67 -3.71
CA GLY A 90 -6.46 5.65 -2.80
C GLY A 90 -5.48 6.28 -1.81
N PHE A 91 -4.32 5.64 -1.54
CA PHE A 91 -3.34 6.14 -0.57
C PHE A 91 -2.24 7.01 -1.17
N LEU A 92 -1.93 6.85 -2.47
CA LEU A 92 -0.87 7.62 -3.13
C LEU A 92 -1.26 9.08 -3.40
N LYS A 93 -2.56 9.40 -3.44
CA LYS A 93 -3.07 10.77 -3.65
C LYS A 93 -3.03 11.67 -2.41
N GLY A 94 -2.61 11.14 -1.25
CA GLY A 94 -2.56 11.85 0.02
C GLY A 94 -1.43 12.88 0.13
N ASN A 95 -1.43 13.60 1.24
CA ASN A 95 -0.39 14.59 1.57
C ASN A 95 0.89 13.91 2.10
N CYS A 96 0.78 12.71 2.62
CA CYS A 96 1.89 11.94 3.19
C CYS A 96 1.83 10.48 2.74
N LEU A 97 2.97 9.81 2.79
CA LEU A 97 3.11 8.38 2.54
C LEU A 97 3.47 7.65 3.84
N GLU A 98 2.79 6.54 4.09
CA GLU A 98 3.09 5.65 5.21
C GLU A 98 4.18 4.66 4.80
N ALA A 99 5.25 4.60 5.57
CA ALA A 99 6.42 3.80 5.25
C ALA A 99 7.01 3.09 6.48
N SER A 100 7.86 2.10 6.24
CA SER A 100 8.67 1.44 7.26
C SER A 100 10.08 1.15 6.73
N ALA A 101 11.08 1.35 7.57
CA ALA A 101 12.49 1.12 7.27
C ALA A 101 13.28 0.91 8.57
N ASN A 102 14.53 0.45 8.48
CA ASN A 102 15.46 0.49 9.61
C ASN A 102 15.85 1.93 9.95
N GLU A 103 16.37 2.17 11.17
CA GLU A 103 16.63 3.52 11.70
C GLU A 103 17.63 4.33 10.85
N GLU A 104 18.66 3.70 10.31
CA GLU A 104 19.63 4.40 9.45
C GLU A 104 19.00 4.93 8.18
N ILE A 105 18.14 4.11 7.56
CA ILE A 105 17.45 4.44 6.32
C ILE A 105 16.34 5.47 6.56
N LYS A 106 15.61 5.38 7.69
CA LYS A 106 14.62 6.40 8.09
C LYS A 106 15.24 7.80 8.13
N ILE A 107 16.42 7.93 8.76
CA ILE A 107 17.12 9.21 8.85
C ILE A 107 17.45 9.74 7.45
N LYS A 108 18.05 8.90 6.59
CA LYS A 108 18.42 9.30 5.23
C LYS A 108 17.22 9.67 4.37
N ALA A 109 16.18 8.85 4.40
CA ALA A 109 14.98 9.09 3.62
C ALA A 109 14.19 10.31 4.13
N GLY A 110 14.12 10.52 5.45
CA GLY A 110 13.50 11.70 6.06
C GLY A 110 14.23 12.99 5.69
N GLN A 111 15.57 12.99 5.67
CA GLN A 111 16.36 14.15 5.22
C GLN A 111 16.09 14.49 3.75
N LEU A 112 15.80 13.50 2.93
CA LEU A 112 15.60 13.67 1.49
C LEU A 112 14.16 14.06 1.13
N LEU A 113 13.17 13.44 1.79
CA LEU A 113 11.74 13.54 1.45
C LEU A 113 10.94 14.41 2.43
N GLY A 114 11.53 14.77 3.58
CA GLY A 114 10.91 15.63 4.58
C GLY A 114 9.84 14.93 5.42
N ASP A 115 9.02 15.76 6.11
CA ASP A 115 8.04 15.31 7.12
C ASP A 115 6.78 14.65 6.52
N ASP A 116 6.64 14.66 5.19
CA ASP A 116 5.50 14.04 4.52
C ASP A 116 5.64 12.49 4.41
N LEU A 117 6.78 11.94 4.84
CA LEU A 117 7.02 10.52 4.95
C LEU A 117 6.82 10.08 6.41
N VAL A 118 5.71 9.40 6.68
CA VAL A 118 5.33 8.95 8.03
C VAL A 118 5.87 7.54 8.26
N PHE A 119 6.90 7.43 9.07
CA PHE A 119 7.46 6.13 9.44
C PHE A 119 6.68 5.49 10.58
N VAL A 120 6.28 4.24 10.37
CA VAL A 120 5.62 3.39 11.36
C VAL A 120 6.42 2.11 11.60
N GLN A 121 6.05 1.36 12.63
CA GLN A 121 6.65 0.06 12.91
C GLN A 121 6.49 -0.89 11.72
N ASP A 122 7.51 -1.70 11.44
CA ASP A 122 7.47 -2.70 10.39
C ASP A 122 6.57 -3.88 10.78
N SER A 123 5.31 -3.77 10.41
CA SER A 123 4.28 -4.78 10.67
C SER A 123 3.37 -4.95 9.44
N PRO A 124 2.75 -6.12 9.23
CA PRO A 124 1.80 -6.30 8.14
C PRO A 124 0.65 -5.28 8.22
N GLY A 125 0.29 -4.69 7.08
CA GLY A 125 -0.82 -3.75 6.95
C GLY A 125 -0.51 -2.31 7.35
N PHE A 126 0.69 -2.01 7.86
CA PHE A 126 0.97 -0.68 8.42
C PHE A 126 -0.10 -0.28 9.46
N VAL A 127 -0.48 0.99 9.52
CA VAL A 127 -1.63 1.47 10.32
C VAL A 127 -2.87 1.59 9.45
N SER A 128 -2.76 2.32 8.34
CA SER A 128 -3.91 2.70 7.53
C SER A 128 -4.54 1.52 6.77
N ALA A 129 -3.74 0.67 6.15
CA ALA A 129 -4.25 -0.49 5.42
C ALA A 129 -4.86 -1.54 6.36
N ARG A 130 -4.28 -1.72 7.56
CA ARG A 130 -4.83 -2.60 8.60
C ARG A 130 -6.21 -2.15 9.07
N ILE A 131 -6.35 -0.87 9.41
CA ILE A 131 -7.63 -0.31 9.86
C ILE A 131 -8.67 -0.43 8.74
N LEU A 132 -8.32 -0.07 7.52
CA LEU A 132 -9.25 -0.11 6.39
C LEU A 132 -9.67 -1.55 6.06
N ALA A 133 -8.74 -2.51 6.10
CA ALA A 133 -9.06 -3.92 5.90
C ALA A 133 -10.07 -4.44 6.92
N MET A 134 -9.95 -4.04 8.20
CA MET A 134 -10.91 -4.40 9.24
C MET A 134 -12.28 -3.75 9.02
N ILE A 135 -12.33 -2.49 8.59
CA ILE A 135 -13.60 -1.82 8.27
C ILE A 135 -14.32 -2.53 7.11
N ILE A 136 -13.57 -2.93 6.08
CA ILE A 136 -14.12 -3.69 4.96
C ILE A 136 -14.61 -5.06 5.43
N ASN A 137 -13.82 -5.76 6.22
CA ASN A 137 -14.17 -7.09 6.75
C ASN A 137 -15.45 -7.04 7.60
N GLU A 138 -15.56 -6.05 8.50
CA GLU A 138 -16.75 -5.86 9.34
C GLU A 138 -18.00 -5.54 8.49
N ALA A 139 -17.87 -4.80 7.40
CA ALA A 139 -18.96 -4.58 6.46
C ALA A 139 -19.44 -5.88 5.80
N TYR A 140 -18.54 -6.81 5.50
CA TYR A 140 -18.90 -8.13 5.00
C TYR A 140 -19.61 -8.98 6.07
N PHE A 141 -19.17 -8.98 7.34
CA PHE A 141 -19.89 -9.63 8.43
C PHE A 141 -21.29 -9.02 8.63
N THR A 142 -21.41 -7.71 8.60
CA THR A 142 -22.69 -6.99 8.71
C THR A 142 -23.65 -7.38 7.58
N TRP A 143 -23.14 -7.52 6.35
CA TRP A 143 -23.91 -7.98 5.20
C TRP A 143 -24.32 -9.46 5.33
N GLU A 144 -23.41 -10.36 5.77
CA GLU A 144 -23.71 -11.77 6.04
C GLU A 144 -24.81 -11.95 7.09
N ALA A 145 -24.83 -11.10 8.11
CA ALA A 145 -25.86 -11.08 9.13
C ALA A 145 -27.22 -10.59 8.62
N GLY A 146 -27.33 -10.15 7.36
CA GLY A 146 -28.56 -9.64 6.77
C GLY A 146 -29.03 -8.31 7.34
N THR A 147 -28.12 -7.54 7.97
CA THR A 147 -28.46 -6.27 8.61
C THR A 147 -28.88 -5.21 7.60
N SER A 148 -28.24 -5.14 6.44
CA SER A 148 -28.53 -4.19 5.37
C SER A 148 -27.95 -4.66 4.02
N THR A 149 -28.23 -3.91 2.94
CA THR A 149 -27.61 -4.14 1.63
C THR A 149 -26.20 -3.51 1.57
N LYS A 150 -25.39 -3.94 0.62
CA LYS A 150 -24.04 -3.39 0.40
C LYS A 150 -24.09 -1.90 0.12
N GLU A 151 -25.06 -1.47 -0.70
CA GLU A 151 -25.28 -0.09 -1.10
C GLU A 151 -25.65 0.79 0.10
N GLU A 152 -26.54 0.31 0.97
CA GLU A 152 -26.95 1.02 2.18
C GLU A 152 -25.82 1.13 3.20
N ILE A 153 -25.02 0.06 3.37
CA ILE A 153 -23.82 0.08 4.23
C ILE A 153 -22.81 1.12 3.71
N ASP A 154 -22.55 1.14 2.40
CA ASP A 154 -21.64 2.12 1.80
C ASP A 154 -22.14 3.56 1.99
N ILE A 155 -23.45 3.82 1.79
CA ILE A 155 -24.07 5.13 2.01
C ILE A 155 -23.94 5.54 3.49
N ALA A 156 -24.30 4.64 4.40
CA ALA A 156 -24.24 4.90 5.84
C ALA A 156 -22.81 5.25 6.30
N MET A 157 -21.83 4.50 5.84
CA MET A 157 -20.43 4.74 6.18
C MET A 157 -19.91 6.05 5.59
N LYS A 158 -20.21 6.37 4.34
CA LYS A 158 -19.81 7.66 3.74
C LYS A 158 -20.43 8.85 4.48
N LEU A 159 -21.71 8.80 4.77
CA LEU A 159 -22.40 9.91 5.44
C LEU A 159 -22.08 9.99 6.94
N GLY A 160 -21.87 8.85 7.60
CA GLY A 160 -21.62 8.80 9.04
C GLY A 160 -20.17 9.09 9.43
N THR A 161 -19.20 8.75 8.59
CA THR A 161 -17.77 8.87 8.92
C THR A 161 -17.03 9.91 8.06
N GLY A 162 -17.65 10.41 7.00
CA GLY A 162 -17.02 11.33 6.06
C GLY A 162 -15.95 10.67 5.17
N TYR A 163 -15.93 9.35 5.06
CA TYR A 163 -15.00 8.63 4.18
C TYR A 163 -15.33 8.90 2.70
N PRO A 164 -14.32 8.99 1.83
CA PRO A 164 -14.52 9.27 0.40
C PRO A 164 -15.19 8.10 -0.34
N TYR A 165 -15.12 6.90 0.22
CA TYR A 165 -15.70 5.67 -0.32
C TYR A 165 -16.31 4.86 0.82
N GLY A 166 -17.37 4.11 0.51
CA GLY A 166 -17.89 3.09 1.42
C GLY A 166 -17.00 1.83 1.46
N PRO A 167 -17.21 0.92 2.42
CA PRO A 167 -16.37 -0.26 2.59
C PRO A 167 -16.33 -1.17 1.35
N PHE A 168 -17.46 -1.38 0.68
CA PHE A 168 -17.50 -2.21 -0.52
C PHE A 168 -16.87 -1.50 -1.73
N GLU A 169 -17.09 -0.19 -1.88
CA GLU A 169 -16.39 0.64 -2.87
C GLU A 169 -14.86 0.61 -2.66
N TRP A 170 -14.39 0.69 -1.41
CA TRP A 170 -12.98 0.53 -1.06
C TRP A 170 -12.46 -0.87 -1.42
N GLY A 171 -13.25 -1.91 -1.10
CA GLY A 171 -12.90 -3.30 -1.42
C GLY A 171 -12.67 -3.51 -2.91
N GLN A 172 -13.56 -2.99 -3.76
CA GLN A 172 -13.42 -3.04 -5.22
C GLN A 172 -12.20 -2.24 -5.71
N LYS A 173 -11.94 -1.07 -5.13
CA LYS A 173 -10.83 -0.21 -5.53
C LYS A 173 -9.46 -0.82 -5.21
N ILE A 174 -9.31 -1.42 -4.05
CA ILE A 174 -8.05 -2.04 -3.57
C ILE A 174 -7.86 -3.43 -4.19
N GLY A 175 -8.95 -4.17 -4.34
CA GLY A 175 -8.99 -5.58 -4.69
C GLY A 175 -9.17 -6.47 -3.47
N LEU A 176 -10.25 -7.23 -3.43
CA LEU A 176 -10.62 -8.07 -2.29
C LEU A 176 -9.58 -9.15 -1.97
N ASN A 177 -8.88 -9.66 -2.99
CA ASN A 177 -7.80 -10.63 -2.80
C ASN A 177 -6.68 -10.08 -1.91
N ARG A 178 -6.27 -8.82 -2.12
CA ARG A 178 -5.23 -8.15 -1.31
C ARG A 178 -5.67 -7.94 0.14
N ILE A 179 -6.94 -7.61 0.33
CA ILE A 179 -7.53 -7.42 1.66
C ILE A 179 -7.60 -8.76 2.40
N ALA A 180 -8.10 -9.80 1.73
CA ALA A 180 -8.18 -11.15 2.30
C ALA A 180 -6.79 -11.70 2.65
N GLU A 181 -5.78 -11.47 1.80
CA GLU A 181 -4.40 -11.86 2.05
C GLU A 181 -3.82 -11.17 3.30
N LEU A 182 -4.01 -9.86 3.43
CA LEU A 182 -3.58 -9.11 4.61
C LEU A 182 -4.26 -9.62 5.88
N LEU A 183 -5.58 -9.78 5.87
CA LEU A 183 -6.34 -10.27 7.03
C LEU A 183 -5.92 -11.70 7.41
N LYS A 184 -5.76 -12.61 6.44
CA LYS A 184 -5.23 -13.96 6.69
C LYS A 184 -3.83 -13.92 7.31
N ARG A 185 -2.97 -13.01 6.86
CA ARG A 185 -1.63 -12.86 7.46
C ARG A 185 -1.70 -12.39 8.90
N LEU A 186 -2.59 -11.45 9.19
CA LEU A 186 -2.79 -10.90 10.54
C LEU A 186 -3.47 -11.92 11.48
N SER A 187 -4.40 -12.73 10.98
CA SER A 187 -5.13 -13.72 11.78
C SER A 187 -4.25 -14.87 12.30
N ILE A 188 -3.05 -15.06 11.73
CA ILE A 188 -2.07 -16.04 12.26
C ILE A 188 -1.66 -15.66 13.70
N ASP A 189 -1.50 -14.37 13.95
CA ASP A 189 -1.01 -13.86 15.22
C ASP A 189 -2.15 -13.45 16.16
N ASP A 190 -3.33 -13.08 15.60
CA ASP A 190 -4.50 -12.62 16.39
C ASP A 190 -5.82 -12.97 15.68
N PRO A 191 -6.67 -13.83 16.31
CA PRO A 191 -7.96 -14.24 15.75
C PRO A 191 -8.95 -13.09 15.48
N VAL A 192 -8.77 -11.91 16.05
CA VAL A 192 -9.61 -10.73 15.77
C VAL A 192 -9.64 -10.37 14.28
N TYR A 193 -8.64 -10.79 13.52
CA TYR A 193 -8.54 -10.59 12.07
C TYR A 193 -9.15 -11.73 11.25
N GLU A 194 -9.99 -12.58 11.85
CA GLU A 194 -10.73 -13.61 11.10
C GLU A 194 -11.45 -13.01 9.90
N VAL A 195 -11.33 -13.68 8.74
CA VAL A 195 -11.85 -13.13 7.48
C VAL A 195 -13.28 -13.59 7.28
N ALA A 196 -14.19 -12.67 6.97
CA ALA A 196 -15.58 -12.98 6.64
C ALA A 196 -15.67 -13.97 5.47
N ALA A 197 -16.52 -14.99 5.58
CA ALA A 197 -16.63 -16.05 4.57
C ALA A 197 -17.09 -15.51 3.21
N SER A 198 -17.99 -14.54 3.22
CA SER A 198 -18.46 -13.87 2.00
C SER A 198 -17.37 -13.02 1.33
N LEU A 199 -16.49 -12.39 2.11
CA LEU A 199 -15.34 -11.67 1.56
C LEU A 199 -14.42 -12.65 0.80
N ILE A 200 -14.09 -13.80 1.41
CA ILE A 200 -13.29 -14.84 0.76
C ILE A 200 -13.98 -15.35 -0.52
N SER A 201 -15.29 -15.60 -0.44
CA SER A 201 -16.07 -16.13 -1.58
C SER A 201 -16.04 -15.16 -2.76
N VAL A 202 -16.27 -13.87 -2.52
CA VAL A 202 -16.25 -12.84 -3.58
C VAL A 202 -14.83 -12.64 -4.11
N ALA A 203 -13.82 -12.58 -3.25
CA ALA A 203 -12.42 -12.46 -3.65
C ALA A 203 -12.00 -13.59 -4.60
N ASN A 204 -12.38 -14.84 -4.31
CA ASN A 204 -12.07 -15.99 -5.17
C ASN A 204 -12.84 -16.00 -6.51
N ALA A 205 -13.95 -15.28 -6.60
CA ALA A 205 -14.72 -15.19 -7.85
C ALA A 205 -14.21 -14.08 -8.80
N GLU A 206 -13.43 -13.12 -8.28
CA GLU A 206 -12.86 -12.01 -9.04
C GLU A 206 -11.43 -12.29 -9.54
N GLY A 207 -10.78 -13.35 -9.07
CA GLY A 207 -9.41 -13.78 -9.44
C GLY A 207 -9.41 -14.91 -10.43
#